data_b14e66439db6ffc6394b21310413b9c2
#
_entry.id   b14e66439db6ffc6394b21310413b9c2
#
_cell.length_a   1.000
_cell.length_b   1.000
_cell.length_c   1.000
_cell.angle_alpha   90.00
_cell.angle_beta   90.00
_cell.angle_gamma   90.00
#
_symmetry.space_group_name_H-M   'P 1'
#
loop_
_entity.id
_entity.type
_entity.pdbx_description
1 polymer ?
#
loop_
_entity_poly.entity_id
_entity_poly.type
_entity_poly.pdbx_seq_one_letter_code
_entity_poly.pdbx_strand_id
1 'polypeptide(L)'
;MEEKNYRIESDLLGELKVPADAYYGVQTQRALNNYKISNTRMCDYPEYVIAIAYVKMAAASANAELGVLDKDIANAIIAACCEIVDGKFHDQFPVDMMQGGAGTSVNMNANEVIANRALELMGHQKGEYQYCSPNDHVNCAQSTNDAYPTAFRYTFFRMNRHLEAALQQLIASFRAKGEEFKDIIKMGRTQLQDAVPMTSGQEFNAFANNLEEEIANLNRNAVLLKEINMGGTAIGTGLNAVPGFAELCTKRLSEFSGDSFEKAPDLVEATPDTGAYVSYSAALKRLAVKLSKICNDLRLMASGPRCGLHEINLPPMAPGSSIMPGKVNPVIPEVTNQVCFKVIGNDTAVCFAAEAGQLQLNVMEPVIAQCILESQTWLINVMNTLRTKCVDGITVNAEHCYEMVKHSIGIVTALNPYIGYKTSTKVAKEALETGRSVYDLVLEHGYMTKEKLDEALDPKAMTSSHELLK
;
A
#
# COMPACT_ATOMS: atom_id res chain seq x y z
N MET A 1 -25.20 25.33 -25.90
CA MET A 1 -24.23 25.56 -24.78
C MET A 1 -25.05 26.27 -23.71
N GLU A 2 -25.36 25.59 -22.59
CA GLU A 2 -25.99 26.26 -21.46
C GLU A 2 -25.04 27.36 -21.00
N GLU A 3 -25.55 28.57 -20.82
CA GLU A 3 -24.80 29.66 -20.19
C GLU A 3 -24.46 29.20 -18.76
N LYS A 4 -23.18 28.82 -18.55
CA LYS A 4 -22.72 28.51 -17.20
C LYS A 4 -22.92 29.72 -16.34
N ASN A 5 -23.77 29.63 -15.33
CA ASN A 5 -23.99 30.68 -14.37
C ASN A 5 -22.75 30.75 -13.44
N TYR A 6 -22.22 31.94 -13.20
CA TYR A 6 -21.03 32.18 -12.37
C TYR A 6 -21.37 33.16 -11.25
N ARG A 7 -20.74 32.98 -10.10
CA ARG A 7 -20.64 34.00 -9.06
C ARG A 7 -19.23 34.60 -9.11
N ILE A 8 -19.11 35.86 -8.73
CA ILE A 8 -17.82 36.55 -8.62
C ILE A 8 -17.35 36.42 -7.18
N GLU A 9 -16.17 35.90 -6.99
CA GLU A 9 -15.48 35.88 -5.71
C GLU A 9 -14.12 36.57 -5.85
N SER A 10 -13.57 37.08 -4.74
CA SER A 10 -12.29 37.76 -4.73
C SER A 10 -11.38 37.27 -3.63
N ASP A 11 -10.07 37.29 -3.91
CA ASP A 11 -9.01 37.09 -2.94
C ASP A 11 -7.98 38.22 -3.06
N LEU A 12 -6.82 38.10 -2.39
CA LEU A 12 -5.75 39.10 -2.43
C LEU A 12 -5.22 39.39 -3.87
N LEU A 13 -5.39 38.42 -4.79
CA LEU A 13 -4.92 38.54 -6.18
C LEU A 13 -6.02 39.09 -7.13
N GLY A 14 -7.22 39.40 -6.62
CA GLY A 14 -8.32 39.95 -7.38
C GLY A 14 -9.48 38.98 -7.62
N GLU A 15 -10.41 39.42 -8.47
CA GLU A 15 -11.66 38.70 -8.74
C GLU A 15 -11.49 37.53 -9.71
N LEU A 16 -12.24 36.47 -9.50
CA LEU A 16 -12.43 35.37 -10.42
C LEU A 16 -13.89 34.94 -10.52
N LYS A 17 -14.25 34.38 -11.66
CA LYS A 17 -15.52 33.69 -11.89
C LYS A 17 -15.43 32.26 -11.34
N VAL A 18 -16.32 31.94 -10.41
CA VAL A 18 -16.49 30.58 -9.85
C VAL A 18 -17.83 30.04 -10.34
N PRO A 19 -17.97 28.79 -10.79
CA PRO A 19 -19.27 28.24 -11.17
C PRO A 19 -20.29 28.41 -10.02
N ALA A 20 -21.48 28.87 -10.33
CA ALA A 20 -22.46 29.24 -9.30
C ALA A 20 -22.94 28.03 -8.46
N ASP A 21 -22.92 26.85 -9.04
CA ASP A 21 -23.29 25.57 -8.42
C ASP A 21 -22.15 24.96 -7.57
N ALA A 22 -20.88 25.33 -7.83
CA ALA A 22 -19.74 24.82 -7.07
C ALA A 22 -19.79 25.20 -5.59
N TYR A 23 -19.37 24.28 -4.72
CA TYR A 23 -19.14 24.56 -3.29
C TYR A 23 -17.76 25.11 -3.00
N TYR A 24 -16.77 24.84 -3.87
CA TYR A 24 -15.48 25.48 -3.76
C TYR A 24 -15.55 26.97 -4.19
N GLY A 25 -14.53 27.76 -3.82
CA GLY A 25 -14.48 29.20 -4.04
C GLY A 25 -13.32 29.64 -4.91
N VAL A 26 -12.95 30.90 -4.75
CA VAL A 26 -11.95 31.61 -5.60
C VAL A 26 -10.56 31.00 -5.50
N GLN A 27 -10.11 30.57 -4.34
CA GLN A 27 -8.75 30.02 -4.18
C GLN A 27 -8.64 28.64 -4.84
N THR A 28 -9.66 27.79 -4.71
CA THR A 28 -9.74 26.53 -5.46
C THR A 28 -9.81 26.80 -6.96
N GLN A 29 -10.62 27.74 -7.42
CA GLN A 29 -10.68 28.09 -8.85
C GLN A 29 -9.32 28.55 -9.37
N ARG A 30 -8.57 29.29 -8.59
CA ARG A 30 -7.21 29.72 -8.92
C ARG A 30 -6.24 28.52 -9.01
N ALA A 31 -6.33 27.60 -8.07
CA ALA A 31 -5.55 26.36 -8.10
C ALA A 31 -5.85 25.51 -9.34
N LEU A 32 -7.12 25.39 -9.74
CA LEU A 32 -7.52 24.69 -10.96
C LEU A 32 -6.99 25.34 -12.24
N ASN A 33 -6.79 26.65 -12.22
CA ASN A 33 -6.18 27.36 -13.34
C ASN A 33 -4.65 27.15 -13.39
N ASN A 34 -4.01 27.05 -12.22
CA ASN A 34 -2.54 26.95 -12.09
C ASN A 34 -2.00 25.54 -12.24
N TYR A 35 -2.70 24.55 -11.68
CA TYR A 35 -2.20 23.18 -11.54
C TYR A 35 -3.02 22.20 -12.36
N LYS A 36 -2.48 21.77 -13.49
CA LYS A 36 -2.97 20.69 -14.34
C LYS A 36 -1.78 19.80 -14.66
N ILE A 37 -1.27 19.10 -13.62
CA ILE A 37 0.05 18.47 -13.65
C ILE A 37 -0.06 16.95 -13.69
N SER A 38 -0.72 16.35 -12.69
CA SER A 38 -0.72 14.90 -12.52
C SER A 38 -1.97 14.21 -13.10
N ASN A 39 -3.02 14.96 -13.36
CA ASN A 39 -4.38 14.45 -13.64
C ASN A 39 -4.99 13.62 -12.49
N THR A 40 -4.36 13.63 -11.31
CA THR A 40 -4.86 13.00 -10.09
C THR A 40 -5.35 14.10 -9.15
N ARG A 41 -6.60 14.01 -8.77
CA ARG A 41 -7.26 15.04 -7.95
C ARG A 41 -7.42 14.54 -6.52
N MET A 42 -7.62 15.45 -5.59
CA MET A 42 -7.91 15.09 -4.21
C MET A 42 -9.15 14.18 -4.09
N CYS A 43 -10.21 14.44 -4.85
CA CYS A 43 -11.43 13.63 -4.85
C CYS A 43 -11.25 12.20 -5.39
N ASP A 44 -10.16 11.90 -6.05
CA ASP A 44 -9.82 10.55 -6.48
C ASP A 44 -9.33 9.68 -5.28
N TYR A 45 -9.12 10.32 -4.12
CA TYR A 45 -8.82 9.69 -2.83
C TYR A 45 -9.91 10.03 -1.78
N PRO A 46 -11.05 9.32 -1.76
CA PRO A 46 -12.15 9.61 -0.84
C PRO A 46 -11.74 9.67 0.65
N GLU A 47 -10.81 8.80 1.06
CA GLU A 47 -10.30 8.78 2.43
C GLU A 47 -9.57 10.07 2.81
N TYR A 48 -8.99 10.79 1.83
CA TYR A 48 -8.34 12.07 2.07
C TYR A 48 -9.37 13.18 2.29
N VAL A 49 -10.44 13.19 1.50
CA VAL A 49 -11.57 14.12 1.68
C VAL A 49 -12.22 13.93 3.05
N ILE A 50 -12.42 12.68 3.46
CA ILE A 50 -12.95 12.33 4.78
C ILE A 50 -11.99 12.78 5.90
N ALA A 51 -10.70 12.54 5.76
CA ALA A 51 -9.72 12.88 6.79
C ALA A 51 -9.64 14.39 7.04
N ILE A 52 -9.62 15.22 5.97
CA ILE A 52 -9.57 16.67 6.16
C ILE A 52 -10.88 17.20 6.76
N ALA A 53 -12.02 16.60 6.44
CA ALA A 53 -13.30 16.95 7.07
C ALA A 53 -13.27 16.68 8.59
N TYR A 54 -12.72 15.56 9.04
CA TYR A 54 -12.51 15.29 10.46
C TYR A 54 -11.61 16.32 11.15
N VAL A 55 -10.52 16.71 10.49
CA VAL A 55 -9.61 17.75 11.01
C VAL A 55 -10.36 19.08 11.20
N LYS A 56 -11.13 19.50 10.20
CA LYS A 56 -11.91 20.74 10.26
C LYS A 56 -13.04 20.67 11.30
N MET A 57 -13.69 19.54 11.43
CA MET A 57 -14.69 19.27 12.47
C MET A 57 -14.08 19.39 13.87
N ALA A 58 -12.92 18.79 14.09
CA ALA A 58 -12.21 18.83 15.37
C ALA A 58 -11.78 20.26 15.74
N ALA A 59 -11.25 21.01 14.76
CA ALA A 59 -10.85 22.39 14.96
C ALA A 59 -12.03 23.31 15.28
N ALA A 60 -13.14 23.20 14.56
CA ALA A 60 -14.35 23.98 14.83
C ALA A 60 -14.92 23.68 16.22
N SER A 61 -14.99 22.41 16.61
CA SER A 61 -15.45 21.99 17.94
C SER A 61 -14.56 22.54 19.06
N ALA A 62 -13.23 22.45 18.89
CA ALA A 62 -12.27 22.97 19.87
C ALA A 62 -12.35 24.50 20.01
N ASN A 63 -12.44 25.23 18.90
CA ASN A 63 -12.56 26.69 18.90
C ASN A 63 -13.87 27.17 19.55
N ALA A 64 -14.98 26.44 19.33
CA ALA A 64 -16.25 26.76 19.98
C ALA A 64 -16.22 26.54 21.50
N GLU A 65 -15.61 25.45 21.95
CA GLU A 65 -15.44 25.14 23.37
C GLU A 65 -14.52 26.14 24.08
N LEU A 66 -13.50 26.61 23.40
CA LEU A 66 -12.57 27.64 23.91
C LEU A 66 -13.13 29.07 23.77
N GLY A 67 -14.34 29.26 23.23
CA GLY A 67 -14.98 30.56 23.10
C GLY A 67 -14.39 31.46 22.01
N VAL A 68 -13.60 30.90 21.07
CA VAL A 68 -12.99 31.64 19.96
C VAL A 68 -13.91 31.72 18.75
N LEU A 69 -14.68 30.66 18.49
CA LEU A 69 -15.65 30.57 17.40
C LEU A 69 -17.07 30.56 17.94
N ASP A 70 -17.95 31.30 17.28
CA ASP A 70 -19.38 31.29 17.59
C ASP A 70 -19.94 29.86 17.48
N LYS A 71 -20.80 29.48 18.44
CA LYS A 71 -21.33 28.11 18.53
C LYS A 71 -22.23 27.74 17.37
N ASP A 72 -23.03 28.67 16.84
CA ASP A 72 -23.94 28.38 15.73
C ASP A 72 -23.15 28.20 14.43
N ILE A 73 -22.12 29.02 14.22
CA ILE A 73 -21.19 28.85 13.10
C ILE A 73 -20.42 27.53 13.21
N ALA A 74 -19.92 27.21 14.41
CA ALA A 74 -19.21 25.94 14.64
C ALA A 74 -20.09 24.72 14.37
N ASN A 75 -21.35 24.76 14.85
CA ASN A 75 -22.33 23.69 14.60
C ASN A 75 -22.63 23.51 13.10
N ALA A 76 -22.75 24.61 12.35
CA ALA A 76 -22.92 24.54 10.90
C ALA A 76 -21.71 23.96 10.17
N ILE A 77 -20.50 24.35 10.59
CA ILE A 77 -19.23 23.77 10.07
C ILE A 77 -19.18 22.26 10.37
N ILE A 78 -19.46 21.85 11.60
CA ILE A 78 -19.47 20.44 12.00
C ILE A 78 -20.49 19.65 11.18
N ALA A 79 -21.70 20.18 11.00
CA ALA A 79 -22.76 19.55 10.21
C ALA A 79 -22.33 19.39 8.74
N ALA A 80 -21.72 20.42 8.14
CA ALA A 80 -21.17 20.33 6.78
C ALA A 80 -20.07 19.26 6.69
N CYS A 81 -19.18 19.18 7.67
CA CYS A 81 -18.14 18.14 7.72
C CYS A 81 -18.74 16.73 7.86
N CYS A 82 -19.80 16.55 8.66
CA CYS A 82 -20.51 15.26 8.77
C CYS A 82 -21.04 14.80 7.40
N GLU A 83 -21.64 15.69 6.62
CA GLU A 83 -22.11 15.35 5.28
C GLU A 83 -20.98 14.93 4.33
N ILE A 84 -19.80 15.55 4.46
CA ILE A 84 -18.60 15.18 3.68
C ILE A 84 -18.09 13.80 4.13
N VAL A 85 -18.03 13.53 5.42
CA VAL A 85 -17.66 12.21 5.97
C VAL A 85 -18.61 11.12 5.48
N ASP A 86 -19.89 11.43 5.33
CA ASP A 86 -20.92 10.52 4.78
C ASP A 86 -20.84 10.35 3.26
N GLY A 87 -19.84 10.93 2.60
CA GLY A 87 -19.57 10.76 1.17
C GLY A 87 -20.21 11.80 0.25
N LYS A 88 -20.84 12.86 0.79
CA LYS A 88 -21.39 13.94 -0.02
C LYS A 88 -20.27 14.94 -0.42
N PHE A 89 -20.46 15.62 -1.54
CA PHE A 89 -19.59 16.71 -2.03
C PHE A 89 -18.14 16.31 -2.34
N HIS A 90 -17.82 15.04 -2.45
CA HIS A 90 -16.44 14.60 -2.76
C HIS A 90 -15.97 15.14 -4.11
N ASP A 91 -16.83 15.25 -5.10
CA ASP A 91 -16.58 15.86 -6.41
C ASP A 91 -16.20 17.36 -6.33
N GLN A 92 -16.47 18.00 -5.19
CA GLN A 92 -16.11 19.41 -4.93
C GLN A 92 -14.68 19.63 -4.45
N PHE A 93 -13.84 18.56 -4.48
CA PHE A 93 -12.42 18.60 -4.15
C PHE A 93 -11.56 18.31 -5.40
N PRO A 94 -11.64 19.15 -6.45
CA PRO A 94 -11.04 18.87 -7.75
C PRO A 94 -9.57 19.28 -7.88
N VAL A 95 -8.91 19.78 -6.83
CA VAL A 95 -7.53 20.24 -6.89
C VAL A 95 -6.56 19.11 -7.24
N ASP A 96 -5.57 19.42 -8.11
CA ASP A 96 -4.51 18.47 -8.47
C ASP A 96 -3.66 18.13 -7.23
N MET A 97 -3.31 16.87 -7.06
CA MET A 97 -2.46 16.44 -5.95
C MET A 97 -1.05 17.01 -6.05
N MET A 98 -0.55 17.26 -7.28
CA MET A 98 0.75 17.91 -7.52
C MET A 98 0.57 19.42 -7.60
N GLN A 99 0.97 20.09 -6.53
CA GLN A 99 0.77 21.53 -6.35
C GLN A 99 1.91 22.17 -5.57
N GLY A 100 2.20 23.44 -5.84
CA GLY A 100 3.08 24.27 -5.00
C GLY A 100 2.31 24.84 -3.80
N GLY A 101 3.05 25.38 -2.83
CA GLY A 101 2.47 26.07 -1.66
C GLY A 101 2.18 25.14 -0.48
N ALA A 102 2.90 24.03 -0.36
CA ALA A 102 2.83 23.13 0.81
C ALA A 102 1.40 22.63 1.15
N GLY A 103 0.54 22.45 0.13
CA GLY A 103 -0.82 21.97 0.33
C GLY A 103 -1.89 23.05 0.58
N THR A 104 -1.54 24.33 0.42
CA THR A 104 -2.51 25.42 0.65
C THR A 104 -3.76 25.29 -0.23
N SER A 105 -3.64 24.83 -1.47
CA SER A 105 -4.79 24.64 -2.36
C SER A 105 -5.75 23.56 -1.84
N VAL A 106 -5.25 22.48 -1.25
CA VAL A 106 -6.07 21.44 -0.60
C VAL A 106 -6.77 22.01 0.65
N ASN A 107 -6.01 22.70 1.51
CA ASN A 107 -6.57 23.27 2.74
C ASN A 107 -7.68 24.30 2.43
N MET A 108 -7.43 25.18 1.46
CA MET A 108 -8.42 26.18 1.08
C MET A 108 -9.61 25.57 0.33
N ASN A 109 -9.41 24.54 -0.49
CA ASN A 109 -10.52 23.79 -1.10
C ASN A 109 -11.47 23.24 -0.01
N ALA A 110 -10.93 22.61 1.02
CA ALA A 110 -11.75 22.15 2.14
C ALA A 110 -12.44 23.30 2.86
N ASN A 111 -11.73 24.37 3.17
CA ASN A 111 -12.30 25.54 3.85
C ASN A 111 -13.45 26.16 3.06
N GLU A 112 -13.31 26.31 1.75
CA GLU A 112 -14.32 26.90 0.87
C GLU A 112 -15.55 26.01 0.73
N VAL A 113 -15.38 24.69 0.51
CA VAL A 113 -16.50 23.74 0.43
C VAL A 113 -17.27 23.68 1.73
N ILE A 114 -16.59 23.60 2.86
CA ILE A 114 -17.22 23.53 4.18
C ILE A 114 -17.93 24.85 4.49
N ALA A 115 -17.31 26.02 4.22
CA ALA A 115 -17.93 27.32 4.44
C ALA A 115 -19.19 27.50 3.62
N ASN A 116 -19.16 27.19 2.33
CA ASN A 116 -20.34 27.32 1.46
C ASN A 116 -21.47 26.35 1.86
N ARG A 117 -21.13 25.14 2.30
CA ARG A 117 -22.16 24.23 2.82
C ARG A 117 -22.71 24.69 4.17
N ALA A 118 -21.89 25.19 5.08
CA ALA A 118 -22.31 25.77 6.34
C ALA A 118 -23.23 26.98 6.13
N LEU A 119 -22.90 27.86 5.17
CA LEU A 119 -23.79 28.99 4.79
C LEU A 119 -25.19 28.51 4.40
N GLU A 120 -25.32 27.52 3.54
CA GLU A 120 -26.61 26.95 3.16
C GLU A 120 -27.39 26.37 4.36
N LEU A 121 -26.69 25.67 5.28
CA LEU A 121 -27.29 25.13 6.49
C LEU A 121 -27.80 26.23 7.45
N MET A 122 -27.18 27.40 7.39
CA MET A 122 -27.57 28.58 8.14
C MET A 122 -28.64 29.44 7.40
N GLY A 123 -29.06 29.05 6.19
CA GLY A 123 -30.06 29.76 5.38
C GLY A 123 -29.51 30.89 4.51
N HIS A 124 -28.20 30.91 4.27
CA HIS A 124 -27.50 31.88 3.44
C HIS A 124 -27.14 31.33 2.06
N GLN A 125 -26.67 32.21 1.17
CA GLN A 125 -26.22 31.83 -0.15
C GLN A 125 -24.72 31.57 -0.14
N LYS A 126 -24.26 30.72 -1.09
CA LYS A 126 -22.82 30.50 -1.32
C LYS A 126 -22.10 31.82 -1.62
N GLY A 127 -20.94 32.02 -1.03
CA GLY A 127 -20.16 33.26 -1.17
C GLY A 127 -20.50 34.37 -0.19
N GLU A 128 -21.56 34.25 0.64
CA GLU A 128 -21.89 35.21 1.69
C GLU A 128 -20.97 35.07 2.93
N TYR A 129 -19.65 35.15 2.69
CA TYR A 129 -18.58 34.85 3.65
C TYR A 129 -18.57 35.75 4.90
N GLN A 130 -19.35 36.83 4.93
CA GLN A 130 -19.57 37.62 6.15
C GLN A 130 -20.27 36.83 7.27
N TYR A 131 -20.98 35.75 6.93
CA TYR A 131 -21.67 34.89 7.92
C TYR A 131 -20.88 33.62 8.26
N CYS A 132 -20.16 33.02 7.27
CA CYS A 132 -19.24 31.92 7.49
C CYS A 132 -18.07 32.00 6.49
N SER A 133 -16.93 32.51 6.96
CA SER A 133 -15.72 32.73 6.17
C SER A 133 -14.87 31.46 6.12
N PRO A 134 -14.35 31.07 4.94
CA PRO A 134 -13.34 30.01 4.82
C PRO A 134 -12.11 30.26 5.68
N ASN A 135 -11.64 31.51 5.74
CA ASN A 135 -10.41 31.90 6.44
C ASN A 135 -10.65 32.14 7.94
N ASP A 136 -11.65 32.97 8.28
CA ASP A 136 -11.81 33.45 9.66
C ASP A 136 -12.55 32.46 10.55
N HIS A 137 -13.41 31.60 9.96
CA HIS A 137 -14.24 30.66 10.72
C HIS A 137 -13.78 29.20 10.51
N VAL A 138 -13.77 28.69 9.27
CA VAL A 138 -13.40 27.27 9.02
C VAL A 138 -11.92 27.03 9.31
N ASN A 139 -11.05 27.98 8.96
CA ASN A 139 -9.60 27.93 9.22
C ASN A 139 -9.16 28.57 10.54
N CYS A 140 -10.10 28.94 11.41
CA CYS A 140 -9.80 29.59 12.69
C CYS A 140 -8.77 28.81 13.51
N ALA A 141 -7.74 29.52 14.02
CA ALA A 141 -6.63 28.98 14.79
C ALA A 141 -5.78 27.90 14.07
N GLN A 142 -5.81 27.86 12.73
CA GLN A 142 -5.10 26.89 11.91
C GLN A 142 -4.19 27.58 10.91
N SER A 143 -3.22 26.81 10.44
CA SER A 143 -2.46 27.05 9.20
C SER A 143 -2.64 25.85 8.28
N THR A 144 -2.33 26.00 6.99
CA THR A 144 -2.11 24.84 6.11
C THR A 144 -1.04 23.93 6.73
N ASN A 145 -0.04 24.51 7.37
CA ASN A 145 1.16 23.82 7.86
C ASN A 145 0.90 22.84 9.03
N ASP A 146 -0.26 22.93 9.66
CA ASP A 146 -0.70 21.95 10.68
C ASP A 146 -1.92 21.13 10.23
N ALA A 147 -2.92 21.75 9.61
CA ALA A 147 -4.14 21.08 9.19
C ALA A 147 -3.91 20.10 8.01
N TYR A 148 -3.10 20.48 7.03
CA TYR A 148 -2.81 19.68 5.85
C TYR A 148 -2.01 18.40 6.19
N PRO A 149 -0.85 18.46 6.89
CA PRO A 149 -0.14 17.25 7.29
C PRO A 149 -0.94 16.35 8.24
N THR A 150 -1.73 16.93 9.15
CA THR A 150 -2.62 16.14 10.01
C THR A 150 -3.63 15.34 9.19
N ALA A 151 -4.23 15.95 8.15
CA ALA A 151 -5.20 15.28 7.29
C ALA A 151 -4.57 14.11 6.50
N PHE A 152 -3.40 14.30 5.88
CA PHE A 152 -2.82 13.20 5.11
C PHE A 152 -2.16 12.13 5.99
N ARG A 153 -1.62 12.46 7.21
CA ARG A 153 -1.23 11.46 8.21
C ARG A 153 -2.41 10.55 8.54
N TYR A 154 -3.56 11.14 8.82
CA TYR A 154 -4.77 10.37 9.09
C TYR A 154 -5.23 9.56 7.88
N THR A 155 -5.13 10.10 6.69
CA THR A 155 -5.45 9.36 5.46
C THR A 155 -4.59 8.12 5.29
N PHE A 156 -3.27 8.23 5.45
CA PHE A 156 -2.36 7.09 5.35
C PHE A 156 -2.68 6.01 6.39
N PHE A 157 -3.00 6.43 7.60
CA PHE A 157 -3.39 5.52 8.68
C PHE A 157 -4.71 4.77 8.36
N ARG A 158 -5.71 5.47 7.82
CA ARG A 158 -6.95 4.83 7.35
C ARG A 158 -6.70 3.86 6.20
N MET A 159 -5.95 4.29 5.20
CA MET A 159 -5.59 3.48 4.05
C MET A 159 -4.76 2.24 4.42
N ASN A 160 -3.96 2.31 5.51
CA ASN A 160 -3.23 1.15 6.01
C ASN A 160 -4.16 -0.01 6.42
N ARG A 161 -5.36 0.28 6.94
CA ARG A 161 -6.36 -0.75 7.27
C ARG A 161 -6.87 -1.47 6.01
N HIS A 162 -7.13 -0.72 4.94
CA HIS A 162 -7.53 -1.30 3.66
C HIS A 162 -6.40 -2.13 3.05
N LEU A 163 -5.16 -1.65 3.17
CA LEU A 163 -3.96 -2.35 2.72
C LEU A 163 -3.76 -3.66 3.49
N GLU A 164 -3.88 -3.62 4.81
CA GLU A 164 -3.80 -4.80 5.68
C GLU A 164 -4.89 -5.83 5.32
N ALA A 165 -6.13 -5.39 5.13
CA ALA A 165 -7.22 -6.28 4.75
C ALA A 165 -6.97 -6.99 3.41
N ALA A 166 -6.47 -6.27 2.40
CA ALA A 166 -6.11 -6.86 1.12
C ALA A 166 -4.93 -7.84 1.25
N LEU A 167 -3.93 -7.51 2.06
CA LEU A 167 -2.78 -8.36 2.34
C LEU A 167 -3.20 -9.65 3.06
N GLN A 168 -4.04 -9.56 4.08
CA GLN A 168 -4.58 -10.73 4.82
C GLN A 168 -5.33 -11.69 3.89
N GLN A 169 -6.14 -11.15 2.96
CA GLN A 169 -6.85 -11.98 1.98
C GLN A 169 -5.88 -12.69 1.03
N LEU A 170 -4.83 -12.03 0.56
CA LEU A 170 -3.82 -12.64 -0.29
C LEU A 170 -3.04 -13.74 0.46
N ILE A 171 -2.66 -13.49 1.71
CA ILE A 171 -2.02 -14.48 2.59
C ILE A 171 -2.90 -15.71 2.76
N ALA A 172 -4.20 -15.53 3.01
CA ALA A 172 -5.16 -16.62 3.15
C ALA A 172 -5.23 -17.49 1.88
N SER A 173 -5.20 -16.86 0.68
CA SER A 173 -5.15 -17.58 -0.59
C SER A 173 -3.87 -18.42 -0.75
N PHE A 174 -2.71 -17.86 -0.43
CA PHE A 174 -1.46 -18.63 -0.47
C PHE A 174 -1.47 -19.79 0.54
N ARG A 175 -2.04 -19.61 1.74
CA ARG A 175 -2.20 -20.69 2.73
C ARG A 175 -3.13 -21.78 2.23
N ALA A 176 -4.27 -21.43 1.61
CA ALA A 176 -5.18 -22.38 1.02
C ALA A 176 -4.49 -23.23 -0.06
N LYS A 177 -3.67 -22.62 -0.90
CA LYS A 177 -2.84 -23.32 -1.89
C LYS A 177 -1.74 -24.15 -1.24
N GLY A 178 -1.15 -23.67 -0.16
CA GLY A 178 -0.19 -24.42 0.64
C GLY A 178 -0.78 -25.72 1.20
N GLU A 179 -2.02 -25.69 1.66
CA GLU A 179 -2.72 -26.91 2.12
C GLU A 179 -3.15 -27.81 0.96
N GLU A 180 -3.65 -27.23 -0.14
CA GLU A 180 -4.02 -27.97 -1.36
C GLU A 180 -2.84 -28.77 -1.93
N PHE A 181 -1.64 -28.19 -1.91
CA PHE A 181 -0.44 -28.75 -2.53
C PHE A 181 0.52 -29.42 -1.53
N LYS A 182 0.09 -29.67 -0.30
CA LYS A 182 0.97 -30.11 0.81
C LYS A 182 1.73 -31.40 0.54
N ASP A 183 1.13 -32.32 -0.22
CA ASP A 183 1.69 -33.65 -0.52
C ASP A 183 2.30 -33.73 -1.93
N ILE A 184 2.32 -32.63 -2.70
CA ILE A 184 2.88 -32.62 -4.05
C ILE A 184 4.39 -32.31 -3.98
N ILE A 185 5.21 -33.32 -4.25
CA ILE A 185 6.66 -33.20 -4.26
C ILE A 185 7.15 -32.45 -5.50
N LYS A 186 8.18 -31.64 -5.32
CA LYS A 186 8.88 -30.90 -6.37
C LYS A 186 10.38 -30.81 -6.05
N MET A 187 11.18 -30.41 -7.05
CA MET A 187 12.58 -30.08 -6.83
C MET A 187 12.73 -28.64 -6.33
N GLY A 188 13.31 -28.47 -5.16
CA GLY A 188 13.78 -27.17 -4.68
C GLY A 188 15.03 -26.73 -5.43
N ARG A 189 15.16 -25.41 -5.66
CA ARG A 189 16.32 -24.85 -6.41
C ARG A 189 17.01 -23.77 -5.62
N THR A 190 18.31 -23.74 -5.70
CA THR A 190 19.18 -22.63 -5.27
C THR A 190 20.03 -22.19 -6.46
N GLN A 191 20.14 -20.87 -6.70
CA GLN A 191 20.87 -20.34 -7.87
C GLN A 191 20.33 -20.91 -9.21
N LEU A 192 19.03 -21.25 -9.25
CA LEU A 192 18.34 -21.93 -10.36
C LEU A 192 18.86 -23.34 -10.69
N GLN A 193 19.72 -23.91 -9.86
CA GLN A 193 20.19 -25.28 -9.98
C GLN A 193 19.40 -26.20 -9.04
N ASP A 194 19.27 -27.47 -9.41
CA ASP A 194 18.67 -28.49 -8.57
C ASP A 194 19.35 -28.55 -7.20
N ALA A 195 18.56 -28.51 -6.15
CA ALA A 195 19.06 -28.63 -4.79
C ALA A 195 18.55 -29.91 -4.13
N VAL A 196 17.48 -29.84 -3.40
CA VAL A 196 16.87 -30.99 -2.69
C VAL A 196 15.35 -30.95 -2.87
N PRO A 197 14.67 -32.11 -2.76
CA PRO A 197 13.22 -32.18 -2.82
C PRO A 197 12.55 -31.34 -1.72
N MET A 198 11.39 -30.79 -2.06
CA MET A 198 10.46 -30.13 -1.14
C MET A 198 9.03 -30.39 -1.62
N THR A 199 8.01 -29.96 -0.87
CA THR A 199 6.64 -29.95 -1.40
C THR A 199 6.23 -28.59 -1.95
N SER A 200 5.37 -28.58 -2.96
CA SER A 200 4.75 -27.34 -3.44
C SER A 200 3.99 -26.63 -2.32
N GLY A 201 3.38 -27.39 -1.40
CA GLY A 201 2.72 -26.82 -0.23
C GLY A 201 3.66 -26.06 0.70
N GLN A 202 4.89 -26.56 0.92
CA GLN A 202 5.91 -25.83 1.68
C GLN A 202 6.27 -24.49 1.01
N GLU A 203 6.39 -24.45 -0.31
CA GLU A 203 6.71 -23.23 -1.05
C GLU A 203 5.60 -22.19 -0.96
N PHE A 204 4.34 -22.60 -1.18
CA PHE A 204 3.20 -21.68 -1.09
C PHE A 204 2.97 -21.19 0.35
N ASN A 205 3.17 -22.04 1.36
CA ASN A 205 3.16 -21.61 2.77
C ASN A 205 4.30 -20.65 3.10
N ALA A 206 5.48 -20.82 2.50
CA ALA A 206 6.59 -19.88 2.65
C ALA A 206 6.26 -18.50 2.05
N PHE A 207 5.55 -18.43 0.92
CA PHE A 207 5.04 -17.18 0.37
C PHE A 207 4.07 -16.49 1.34
N ALA A 208 3.12 -17.26 1.92
CA ALA A 208 2.19 -16.75 2.92
C ALA A 208 2.93 -16.18 4.15
N ASN A 209 3.85 -16.94 4.74
CA ASN A 209 4.65 -16.53 5.90
C ASN A 209 5.46 -15.26 5.61
N ASN A 210 6.08 -15.19 4.43
CA ASN A 210 6.88 -14.05 4.00
C ASN A 210 6.06 -12.75 3.92
N LEU A 211 4.80 -12.85 3.50
CA LEU A 211 3.89 -11.71 3.45
C LEU A 211 3.29 -11.38 4.82
N GLU A 212 3.05 -12.37 5.68
CA GLU A 212 2.45 -12.17 7.01
C GLU A 212 3.31 -11.29 7.91
N GLU A 213 4.64 -11.37 7.80
CA GLU A 213 5.58 -10.50 8.51
C GLU A 213 5.35 -9.01 8.19
N GLU A 214 4.79 -8.70 7.01
CA GLU A 214 4.58 -7.32 6.58
C GLU A 214 3.41 -6.65 7.29
N ILE A 215 2.43 -7.40 7.81
CA ILE A 215 1.33 -6.85 8.61
C ILE A 215 1.91 -6.13 9.85
N ALA A 216 2.75 -6.80 10.61
CA ALA A 216 3.38 -6.21 11.80
C ALA A 216 4.31 -5.04 11.44
N ASN A 217 5.02 -5.13 10.30
CA ASN A 217 5.90 -4.07 9.84
C ASN A 217 5.12 -2.81 9.42
N LEU A 218 4.05 -2.95 8.64
CA LEU A 218 3.18 -1.85 8.23
C LEU A 218 2.53 -1.18 9.44
N ASN A 219 1.96 -1.96 10.35
CA ASN A 219 1.28 -1.43 11.53
C ASN A 219 2.23 -0.68 12.48
N ARG A 220 3.46 -1.18 12.66
CA ARG A 220 4.48 -0.49 13.46
C ARG A 220 4.82 0.88 12.89
N ASN A 221 4.95 0.99 11.57
CA ASN A 221 5.24 2.26 10.92
C ASN A 221 4.00 3.17 10.83
N ALA A 222 2.80 2.60 10.70
CA ALA A 222 1.56 3.37 10.69
C ALA A 222 1.27 4.07 12.04
N VAL A 223 1.74 3.52 13.16
CA VAL A 223 1.61 4.16 14.49
C VAL A 223 2.32 5.52 14.52
N LEU A 224 3.43 5.70 13.80
CA LEU A 224 4.15 6.98 13.73
C LEU A 224 3.31 8.10 13.10
N LEU A 225 2.30 7.76 12.31
CA LEU A 225 1.40 8.72 11.68
C LEU A 225 0.36 9.31 12.65
N LYS A 226 0.23 8.76 13.85
CA LYS A 226 -0.71 9.22 14.87
C LYS A 226 -0.24 10.43 15.67
N GLU A 227 1.05 10.71 15.66
CA GLU A 227 1.60 11.94 16.21
C GLU A 227 1.39 13.07 15.23
N ILE A 228 0.69 14.13 15.66
CA ILE A 228 0.27 15.24 14.79
C ILE A 228 0.75 16.58 15.33
N ASN A 229 0.99 17.52 14.41
CA ASN A 229 1.40 18.89 14.75
C ASN A 229 0.25 19.90 14.81
N MET A 230 -1.01 19.42 14.90
CA MET A 230 -2.20 20.26 14.93
C MET A 230 -2.15 21.23 16.10
N GLY A 231 -2.41 22.51 15.80
CA GLY A 231 -2.26 23.62 16.75
C GLY A 231 -0.89 24.31 16.73
N GLY A 232 0.09 23.76 15.97
CA GLY A 232 1.38 24.41 15.75
C GLY A 232 1.26 25.68 14.90
N THR A 233 0.20 25.79 14.14
CA THR A 233 -0.06 26.90 13.21
C THR A 233 1.05 27.06 12.17
N ALA A 234 1.61 28.23 11.99
CA ALA A 234 2.54 28.53 10.90
C ALA A 234 3.88 27.79 10.98
N ILE A 235 4.48 27.72 12.17
CA ILE A 235 5.84 27.17 12.39
C ILE A 235 5.98 26.38 13.70
N GLY A 236 4.88 25.94 14.29
CA GLY A 236 4.88 25.18 15.52
C GLY A 236 4.78 25.99 16.83
N THR A 237 4.79 27.31 16.75
CA THR A 237 4.73 28.18 17.95
C THR A 237 3.32 28.42 18.46
N GLY A 238 2.29 27.99 17.72
CA GLY A 238 0.89 28.19 18.08
C GLY A 238 0.39 29.64 17.96
N LEU A 239 1.10 30.47 17.20
CA LEU A 239 0.68 31.87 16.97
C LEU A 239 -0.73 31.90 16.35
N ASN A 240 -1.62 32.76 16.89
CA ASN A 240 -3.04 32.88 16.57
C ASN A 240 -3.95 31.73 17.06
N ALA A 241 -3.42 30.75 17.79
CA ALA A 241 -4.22 29.78 18.55
C ALA A 241 -4.24 30.17 20.03
N VAL A 242 -5.38 29.98 20.71
CA VAL A 242 -5.47 30.21 22.14
C VAL A 242 -4.87 29.03 22.91
N PRO A 243 -4.38 29.23 24.15
CA PRO A 243 -3.89 28.14 24.98
C PRO A 243 -4.89 26.99 25.12
N GLY A 244 -4.41 25.76 24.98
CA GLY A 244 -5.24 24.54 25.04
C GLY A 244 -5.87 24.11 23.70
N PHE A 245 -5.73 24.91 22.63
CA PHE A 245 -6.29 24.53 21.33
C PHE A 245 -5.70 23.24 20.77
N ALA A 246 -4.38 23.09 20.81
CA ALA A 246 -3.68 21.93 20.24
C ALA A 246 -4.13 20.62 20.94
N GLU A 247 -4.17 20.62 22.27
CA GLU A 247 -4.61 19.48 23.08
C GLU A 247 -6.06 19.13 22.83
N LEU A 248 -6.93 20.15 22.83
CA LEU A 248 -8.37 19.96 22.68
C LEU A 248 -8.71 19.52 21.24
N CYS A 249 -8.09 20.12 20.23
CA CYS A 249 -8.31 19.74 18.83
C CYS A 249 -7.85 18.28 18.58
N THR A 250 -6.70 17.87 19.09
CA THR A 250 -6.22 16.48 19.01
C THR A 250 -7.18 15.50 19.68
N LYS A 251 -7.70 15.87 20.86
CA LYS A 251 -8.71 15.09 21.58
C LYS A 251 -10.01 14.99 20.75
N ARG A 252 -10.51 16.09 20.22
CA ARG A 252 -11.72 16.11 19.38
C ARG A 252 -11.55 15.31 18.08
N LEU A 253 -10.38 15.39 17.45
CA LEU A 253 -10.06 14.55 16.30
C LEU A 253 -10.15 13.06 16.66
N SER A 254 -9.59 12.66 17.79
CA SER A 254 -9.67 11.28 18.26
C SER A 254 -11.11 10.84 18.56
N GLU A 255 -11.91 11.70 19.20
CA GLU A 255 -13.32 11.43 19.52
C GLU A 255 -14.18 11.27 18.26
N PHE A 256 -14.08 12.17 17.29
CA PHE A 256 -14.90 12.14 16.07
C PHE A 256 -14.50 11.00 15.13
N SER A 257 -13.21 10.74 15.01
CA SER A 257 -12.69 9.72 14.11
C SER A 257 -12.80 8.29 14.65
N GLY A 258 -12.88 8.13 15.98
CA GLY A 258 -12.77 6.84 16.66
C GLY A 258 -11.34 6.28 16.71
N ASP A 259 -10.35 7.07 16.28
CA ASP A 259 -8.94 6.73 16.30
C ASP A 259 -8.19 7.54 17.35
N SER A 260 -7.11 6.98 17.93
CA SER A 260 -6.28 7.72 18.88
C SER A 260 -5.20 8.52 18.15
N PHE A 261 -5.14 9.82 18.42
CA PHE A 261 -4.05 10.71 17.99
C PHE A 261 -3.35 11.30 19.18
N GLU A 262 -2.11 11.66 18.99
CA GLU A 262 -1.25 12.28 20.01
C GLU A 262 -0.71 13.61 19.47
N LYS A 263 -0.77 14.65 20.28
CA LYS A 263 -0.12 15.91 19.97
C LYS A 263 1.38 15.71 20.07
N ALA A 264 2.14 16.14 19.06
CA ALA A 264 3.59 16.11 19.10
C ALA A 264 4.13 16.83 20.36
N PRO A 265 5.15 16.28 21.01
CA PRO A 265 5.75 16.91 22.19
C PRO A 265 6.34 18.30 21.91
N ASP A 266 6.93 18.47 20.74
CA ASP A 266 7.47 19.74 20.24
C ASP A 266 6.86 20.03 18.85
N LEU A 267 5.92 20.98 18.80
CA LEU A 267 5.24 21.37 17.57
C LEU A 267 6.17 22.12 16.58
N VAL A 268 7.24 22.72 17.08
CA VAL A 268 8.23 23.42 16.20
C VAL A 268 9.08 22.40 15.45
N GLU A 269 9.48 21.32 16.12
CA GLU A 269 10.17 20.19 15.51
C GLU A 269 9.25 19.45 14.53
N ALA A 270 8.02 19.14 14.96
CA ALA A 270 7.07 18.34 14.20
C ALA A 270 6.51 19.02 12.93
N THR A 271 6.62 20.35 12.81
CA THR A 271 6.10 21.08 11.66
C THR A 271 6.90 20.81 10.37
N PRO A 272 8.24 20.86 10.34
CA PRO A 272 9.03 20.47 9.17
C PRO A 272 9.32 18.96 9.08
N ASP A 273 9.09 18.15 10.15
CA ASP A 273 9.51 16.76 10.18
C ASP A 273 8.66 15.87 9.26
N THR A 274 9.34 15.10 8.45
CA THR A 274 8.77 14.12 7.51
C THR A 274 9.24 12.68 7.77
N GLY A 275 9.92 12.43 8.89
CA GLY A 275 10.51 11.13 9.23
C GLY A 275 9.50 9.99 9.28
N ALA A 276 8.29 10.24 9.79
CA ALA A 276 7.20 9.27 9.83
C ALA A 276 6.79 8.84 8.40
N TYR A 277 6.77 9.74 7.43
CA TYR A 277 6.43 9.45 6.04
C TYR A 277 7.51 8.61 5.37
N VAL A 278 8.78 8.94 5.59
CA VAL A 278 9.92 8.14 5.09
C VAL A 278 9.86 6.72 5.63
N SER A 279 9.63 6.56 6.92
CA SER A 279 9.52 5.24 7.56
C SER A 279 8.34 4.43 7.01
N TYR A 280 7.19 5.06 6.87
CA TYR A 280 6.00 4.39 6.35
C TYR A 280 6.13 4.04 4.85
N SER A 281 6.67 4.94 4.04
CA SER A 281 6.98 4.69 2.63
C SER A 281 7.97 3.52 2.45
N ALA A 282 9.00 3.46 3.29
CA ALA A 282 9.95 2.35 3.29
C ALA A 282 9.28 1.00 3.65
N ALA A 283 8.26 1.00 4.52
CA ALA A 283 7.47 -0.20 4.80
C ALA A 283 6.65 -0.66 3.58
N LEU A 284 6.03 0.27 2.84
CA LEU A 284 5.35 -0.03 1.57
C LEU A 284 6.31 -0.60 0.52
N LYS A 285 7.51 -0.01 0.39
CA LYS A 285 8.57 -0.53 -0.49
C LYS A 285 8.97 -1.95 -0.10
N ARG A 286 9.15 -2.24 1.20
CA ARG A 286 9.51 -3.58 1.67
C ARG A 286 8.46 -4.62 1.27
N LEU A 287 7.17 -4.32 1.43
CA LEU A 287 6.08 -5.16 0.95
C LEU A 287 6.17 -5.37 -0.57
N ALA A 288 6.37 -4.30 -1.34
CA ALA A 288 6.48 -4.36 -2.79
C ALA A 288 7.65 -5.26 -3.26
N VAL A 289 8.81 -5.18 -2.60
CA VAL A 289 9.97 -6.03 -2.91
C VAL A 289 9.65 -7.52 -2.70
N LYS A 290 9.01 -7.86 -1.56
CA LYS A 290 8.61 -9.25 -1.28
C LYS A 290 7.56 -9.75 -2.28
N LEU A 291 6.54 -8.96 -2.56
CA LEU A 291 5.48 -9.29 -3.50
C LEU A 291 6.03 -9.49 -4.93
N SER A 292 6.93 -8.61 -5.35
CA SER A 292 7.60 -8.72 -6.66
C SER A 292 8.43 -9.99 -6.78
N LYS A 293 9.16 -10.36 -5.72
CA LYS A 293 9.95 -11.62 -5.69
C LYS A 293 9.04 -12.84 -5.83
N ILE A 294 7.93 -12.89 -5.12
CA ILE A 294 6.95 -13.98 -5.24
C ILE A 294 6.41 -14.06 -6.68
N CYS A 295 6.07 -12.93 -7.30
CA CYS A 295 5.61 -12.90 -8.69
C CYS A 295 6.69 -13.38 -9.69
N ASN A 296 7.97 -13.09 -9.44
CA ASN A 296 9.06 -13.63 -10.26
C ASN A 296 9.12 -15.16 -10.18
N ASP A 297 8.95 -15.73 -8.99
CA ASP A 297 8.93 -17.18 -8.81
C ASP A 297 7.72 -17.82 -9.50
N LEU A 298 6.52 -17.23 -9.34
CA LEU A 298 5.30 -17.73 -10.02
C LEU A 298 5.47 -17.72 -11.54
N ARG A 299 6.06 -16.67 -12.11
CA ARG A 299 6.35 -16.58 -13.54
C ARG A 299 7.36 -17.62 -14.01
N LEU A 300 8.40 -17.87 -13.21
CA LEU A 300 9.43 -18.85 -13.53
C LEU A 300 8.88 -20.28 -13.45
N MET A 301 8.16 -20.62 -12.38
CA MET A 301 7.55 -21.94 -12.21
C MET A 301 6.50 -22.26 -13.26
N ALA A 302 5.78 -21.25 -13.78
CA ALA A 302 4.79 -21.38 -14.83
C ALA A 302 5.38 -21.33 -16.24
N SER A 303 6.69 -21.17 -16.40
CA SER A 303 7.33 -21.03 -17.70
C SER A 303 7.20 -22.27 -18.59
N GLY A 304 7.06 -22.05 -19.89
CA GLY A 304 6.95 -23.15 -20.85
C GLY A 304 5.71 -23.01 -21.74
N PRO A 305 4.88 -24.06 -21.94
CA PRO A 305 4.77 -25.32 -21.17
C PRO A 305 5.77 -26.42 -21.52
N ARG A 306 6.39 -26.40 -22.70
CA ARG A 306 7.28 -27.52 -23.15
C ARG A 306 8.78 -27.25 -22.97
N CYS A 307 9.18 -25.98 -22.97
CA CYS A 307 10.57 -25.55 -22.94
C CYS A 307 10.90 -24.73 -21.69
N GLY A 308 10.13 -24.86 -20.63
CA GLY A 308 10.33 -24.19 -19.35
C GLY A 308 10.14 -25.15 -18.19
N LEU A 309 9.99 -24.61 -16.96
CA LEU A 309 9.83 -25.44 -15.75
C LEU A 309 8.49 -26.13 -15.69
N HIS A 310 7.41 -25.45 -16.07
CA HIS A 310 6.05 -26.00 -16.13
C HIS A 310 5.62 -26.76 -14.86
N GLU A 311 6.03 -26.30 -13.70
CA GLU A 311 5.66 -26.92 -12.42
C GLU A 311 4.23 -26.56 -12.01
N ILE A 312 3.81 -25.33 -12.36
CA ILE A 312 2.47 -24.81 -12.05
C ILE A 312 1.80 -24.27 -13.33
N ASN A 313 0.47 -24.20 -13.27
CA ASN A 313 -0.32 -23.50 -14.28
C ASN A 313 -0.99 -22.29 -13.63
N LEU A 314 -0.89 -21.14 -14.31
CA LEU A 314 -1.60 -19.92 -13.94
C LEU A 314 -2.89 -19.82 -14.74
N PRO A 315 -3.99 -19.25 -14.20
CA PRO A 315 -5.20 -18.99 -14.96
C PRO A 315 -4.93 -18.16 -16.22
N PRO A 316 -5.45 -18.53 -17.38
CA PRO A 316 -5.31 -17.76 -18.62
C PRO A 316 -6.18 -16.51 -18.54
N MET A 317 -5.57 -15.31 -18.51
CA MET A 317 -6.28 -14.04 -18.35
C MET A 317 -6.35 -13.20 -19.62
N ALA A 318 -5.48 -13.45 -20.59
CA ALA A 318 -5.49 -12.77 -21.89
C ALA A 318 -4.85 -13.65 -22.99
N PRO A 319 -5.24 -13.48 -24.25
CA PRO A 319 -4.48 -14.02 -25.38
C PRO A 319 -3.05 -13.48 -25.33
N GLY A 320 -2.05 -14.37 -25.33
CA GLY A 320 -0.66 -14.00 -25.02
C GLY A 320 0.12 -13.38 -26.17
N SER A 321 -0.39 -13.46 -27.41
CA SER A 321 0.38 -13.02 -28.59
C SER A 321 -0.54 -12.70 -29.77
N SER A 322 -0.19 -11.66 -30.50
CA SER A 322 -0.82 -11.32 -31.78
C SER A 322 -0.28 -12.14 -32.97
N ILE A 323 0.81 -12.86 -32.78
CA ILE A 323 1.51 -13.61 -33.87
C ILE A 323 1.73 -15.09 -33.54
N MET A 324 1.68 -15.50 -32.28
CA MET A 324 1.89 -16.87 -31.82
C MET A 324 0.58 -17.46 -31.29
N PRO A 325 -0.22 -18.18 -32.11
CA PRO A 325 -1.49 -18.76 -31.67
C PRO A 325 -1.29 -19.70 -30.47
N GLY A 326 -2.17 -19.59 -29.46
CA GLY A 326 -2.16 -20.44 -28.27
C GLY A 326 -1.14 -20.08 -27.19
N LYS A 327 -0.31 -19.04 -27.39
CA LYS A 327 0.58 -18.54 -26.34
C LYS A 327 -0.21 -17.79 -25.27
N VAL A 328 -0.03 -18.18 -24.01
CA VAL A 328 -0.62 -17.49 -22.84
C VAL A 328 0.51 -17.00 -21.95
N ASN A 329 0.49 -15.72 -21.59
CA ASN A 329 1.51 -15.10 -20.75
C ASN A 329 1.03 -14.93 -19.31
N PRO A 330 1.94 -14.88 -18.32
CA PRO A 330 1.64 -14.69 -16.90
C PRO A 330 1.35 -13.21 -16.57
N VAL A 331 0.36 -12.60 -17.25
CA VAL A 331 0.11 -11.15 -17.26
C VAL A 331 -0.22 -10.57 -15.88
N ILE A 332 -0.81 -11.37 -14.97
CA ILE A 332 -1.16 -10.89 -13.63
C ILE A 332 0.07 -10.76 -12.73
N PRO A 333 0.98 -11.75 -12.63
CA PRO A 333 2.28 -11.51 -11.98
C PRO A 333 3.09 -10.39 -12.63
N GLU A 334 3.02 -10.22 -13.95
CA GLU A 334 3.75 -9.14 -14.65
C GLU A 334 3.25 -7.75 -14.25
N VAL A 335 1.94 -7.51 -14.23
CA VAL A 335 1.40 -6.21 -13.79
C VAL A 335 1.68 -5.97 -12.31
N THR A 336 1.71 -7.04 -11.49
CA THR A 336 2.09 -6.94 -10.08
C THR A 336 3.54 -6.47 -9.92
N ASN A 337 4.48 -7.03 -10.70
CA ASN A 337 5.85 -6.55 -10.74
C ASN A 337 5.94 -5.07 -11.11
N GLN A 338 5.18 -4.61 -12.13
CA GLN A 338 5.18 -3.20 -12.56
C GLN A 338 4.69 -2.26 -11.46
N VAL A 339 3.61 -2.63 -10.77
CA VAL A 339 3.13 -1.87 -9.60
C VAL A 339 4.21 -1.81 -8.51
N CYS A 340 4.85 -2.92 -8.20
CA CYS A 340 5.93 -2.98 -7.21
C CYS A 340 7.11 -2.07 -7.60
N PHE A 341 7.49 -2.03 -8.87
CA PHE A 341 8.55 -1.12 -9.35
C PHE A 341 8.16 0.35 -9.18
N LYS A 342 6.89 0.69 -9.45
CA LYS A 342 6.38 2.06 -9.25
C LYS A 342 6.42 2.45 -7.77
N VAL A 343 6.01 1.56 -6.86
CA VAL A 343 6.07 1.78 -5.40
C VAL A 343 7.51 2.03 -4.93
N ILE A 344 8.49 1.26 -5.45
CA ILE A 344 9.92 1.47 -5.16
C ILE A 344 10.36 2.85 -5.64
N GLY A 345 9.94 3.27 -6.84
CA GLY A 345 10.23 4.60 -7.38
C GLY A 345 9.58 5.72 -6.55
N ASN A 346 8.36 5.53 -6.10
CA ASN A 346 7.65 6.48 -5.22
C ASN A 346 8.38 6.66 -3.87
N ASP A 347 8.89 5.60 -3.26
CA ASP A 347 9.70 5.69 -2.03
C ASP A 347 10.97 6.54 -2.23
N THR A 348 11.61 6.42 -3.38
CA THR A 348 12.75 7.26 -3.73
C THR A 348 12.35 8.74 -3.82
N ALA A 349 11.19 9.04 -4.45
CA ALA A 349 10.66 10.41 -4.52
C ALA A 349 10.33 10.96 -3.13
N VAL A 350 9.75 10.15 -2.24
CA VAL A 350 9.49 10.52 -0.84
C VAL A 350 10.79 10.87 -0.11
N CYS A 351 11.86 10.09 -0.28
CA CYS A 351 13.16 10.36 0.33
C CYS A 351 13.74 11.71 -0.13
N PHE A 352 13.71 12.01 -1.44
CA PHE A 352 14.17 13.30 -1.96
C PHE A 352 13.30 14.46 -1.48
N ALA A 353 11.99 14.27 -1.44
CA ALA A 353 11.05 15.30 -0.97
C ALA A 353 11.24 15.60 0.52
N ALA A 354 11.50 14.56 1.32
CA ALA A 354 11.78 14.71 2.75
C ALA A 354 13.09 15.48 2.99
N GLU A 355 14.16 15.18 2.25
CA GLU A 355 15.44 15.85 2.35
C GLU A 355 15.37 17.32 1.90
N ALA A 356 14.51 17.64 0.93
CA ALA A 356 14.38 18.99 0.36
C ALA A 356 13.71 20.01 1.28
N GLY A 357 13.20 19.61 2.46
CA GLY A 357 12.66 20.55 3.47
C GLY A 357 13.70 21.57 3.93
N GLN A 358 13.25 22.81 4.17
CA GLN A 358 14.11 23.89 4.59
C GLN A 358 13.53 24.63 5.79
N LEU A 359 14.32 24.78 6.84
CA LEU A 359 13.96 25.51 8.05
C LEU A 359 12.68 24.93 8.71
N GLN A 360 11.66 25.75 8.92
CA GLN A 360 10.50 25.42 9.74
C GLN A 360 9.32 24.77 8.96
N LEU A 361 9.51 24.42 7.68
CA LEU A 361 8.46 23.77 6.87
C LEU A 361 9.06 22.93 5.75
N ASN A 362 8.47 21.78 5.47
CA ASN A 362 8.74 21.03 4.25
C ASN A 362 7.67 21.35 3.17
N VAL A 363 8.04 22.13 2.16
CA VAL A 363 7.12 22.53 1.10
C VAL A 363 6.85 21.42 0.06
N MET A 364 7.54 20.28 0.15
CA MET A 364 7.40 19.13 -0.77
C MET A 364 6.39 18.09 -0.28
N GLU A 365 5.65 18.34 0.79
CA GLU A 365 4.58 17.47 1.29
C GLU A 365 3.56 17.01 0.22
N PRO A 366 3.14 17.81 -0.77
CA PRO A 366 2.23 17.36 -1.80
C PRO A 366 2.73 16.15 -2.60
N VAL A 367 3.99 16.08 -2.97
CA VAL A 367 4.54 14.89 -3.66
C VAL A 367 4.69 13.71 -2.70
N ILE A 368 4.97 13.94 -1.42
CA ILE A 368 4.99 12.89 -0.39
C ILE A 368 3.58 12.27 -0.28
N ALA A 369 2.56 13.11 -0.15
CA ALA A 369 1.17 12.67 -0.05
C ALA A 369 0.75 11.87 -1.30
N GLN A 370 1.04 12.37 -2.50
CA GLN A 370 0.72 11.69 -3.76
C GLN A 370 1.41 10.34 -3.85
N CYS A 371 2.72 10.26 -3.60
CA CYS A 371 3.48 9.02 -3.75
C CYS A 371 3.03 7.93 -2.78
N ILE A 372 2.71 8.28 -1.53
CA ILE A 372 2.26 7.31 -0.53
C ILE A 372 0.83 6.83 -0.84
N LEU A 373 -0.11 7.73 -1.15
CA LEU A 373 -1.49 7.38 -1.49
C LEU A 373 -1.57 6.53 -2.76
N GLU A 374 -0.81 6.89 -3.79
CA GLU A 374 -0.70 6.09 -5.02
C GLU A 374 -0.18 4.69 -4.71
N SER A 375 0.88 4.59 -3.90
CA SER A 375 1.48 3.31 -3.51
C SER A 375 0.51 2.43 -2.73
N GLN A 376 -0.20 2.97 -1.75
CA GLN A 376 -1.22 2.25 -0.98
C GLN A 376 -2.35 1.77 -1.89
N THR A 377 -2.91 2.66 -2.71
CA THR A 377 -4.04 2.35 -3.61
C THR A 377 -3.65 1.27 -4.62
N TRP A 378 -2.49 1.39 -5.24
CA TRP A 378 -2.06 0.44 -6.26
C TRP A 378 -1.70 -0.93 -5.65
N LEU A 379 -1.08 -0.96 -4.45
CA LEU A 379 -0.82 -2.21 -3.74
C LEU A 379 -2.13 -2.92 -3.36
N ILE A 380 -3.13 -2.20 -2.84
CA ILE A 380 -4.45 -2.77 -2.52
C ILE A 380 -5.07 -3.40 -3.77
N ASN A 381 -5.11 -2.64 -4.87
CA ASN A 381 -5.73 -3.08 -6.11
C ASN A 381 -5.01 -4.28 -6.72
N VAL A 382 -3.67 -4.25 -6.76
CA VAL A 382 -2.89 -5.33 -7.39
C VAL A 382 -2.88 -6.59 -6.54
N MET A 383 -2.88 -6.50 -5.20
CA MET A 383 -3.00 -7.69 -4.34
C MET A 383 -4.35 -8.38 -4.52
N ASN A 384 -5.45 -7.62 -4.61
CA ASN A 384 -6.77 -8.16 -4.91
C ASN A 384 -6.81 -8.82 -6.30
N THR A 385 -6.17 -8.19 -7.29
CA THR A 385 -6.06 -8.73 -8.65
C THR A 385 -5.21 -9.99 -8.68
N LEU A 386 -4.04 -9.99 -8.04
CA LEU A 386 -3.16 -11.15 -7.93
C LEU A 386 -3.88 -12.33 -7.27
N ARG A 387 -4.59 -12.08 -6.19
CA ARG A 387 -5.38 -13.10 -5.49
C ARG A 387 -6.42 -13.71 -6.43
N THR A 388 -7.36 -12.90 -6.90
CA THR A 388 -8.57 -13.40 -7.58
C THR A 388 -8.34 -13.87 -9.02
N LYS A 389 -7.30 -13.34 -9.70
CA LYS A 389 -7.02 -13.62 -11.12
C LYS A 389 -5.79 -14.52 -11.32
N CYS A 390 -5.08 -14.82 -10.25
CA CYS A 390 -3.89 -15.69 -10.32
C CYS A 390 -3.91 -16.74 -9.22
N VAL A 391 -3.64 -16.37 -7.96
CA VAL A 391 -3.34 -17.32 -6.87
C VAL A 391 -4.48 -18.30 -6.65
N ASP A 392 -5.73 -17.85 -6.56
CA ASP A 392 -6.90 -18.70 -6.29
C ASP A 392 -7.08 -19.81 -7.34
N GLY A 393 -6.62 -19.59 -8.57
CA GLY A 393 -6.76 -20.54 -9.69
C GLY A 393 -5.48 -21.29 -10.07
N ILE A 394 -4.39 -21.18 -9.31
CA ILE A 394 -3.16 -21.95 -9.57
C ILE A 394 -3.41 -23.45 -9.40
N THR A 395 -2.84 -24.24 -10.31
CA THR A 395 -2.75 -25.71 -10.18
C THR A 395 -1.30 -26.15 -10.32
N VAL A 396 -0.96 -27.33 -9.80
CA VAL A 396 0.38 -27.92 -9.89
C VAL A 396 0.36 -29.12 -10.83
N ASN A 397 1.37 -29.23 -11.68
CA ASN A 397 1.60 -30.39 -12.56
C ASN A 397 2.33 -31.50 -11.76
N ALA A 398 1.62 -32.19 -10.87
CA ALA A 398 2.18 -33.08 -9.86
C ALA A 398 3.05 -34.20 -10.47
N GLU A 399 2.56 -34.86 -11.53
CA GLU A 399 3.31 -35.94 -12.20
C GLU A 399 4.61 -35.41 -12.82
N HIS A 400 4.56 -34.26 -13.47
CA HIS A 400 5.74 -33.60 -14.04
C HIS A 400 6.77 -33.23 -12.95
N CYS A 401 6.32 -32.66 -11.85
CA CYS A 401 7.17 -32.35 -10.69
C CYS A 401 7.83 -33.60 -10.12
N TYR A 402 7.06 -34.67 -9.98
CA TYR A 402 7.59 -35.96 -9.48
C TYR A 402 8.65 -36.56 -10.40
N GLU A 403 8.42 -36.57 -11.73
CA GLU A 403 9.39 -37.07 -12.70
C GLU A 403 10.68 -36.22 -12.69
N MET A 404 10.59 -34.89 -12.54
CA MET A 404 11.78 -34.05 -12.37
C MET A 404 12.57 -34.43 -11.11
N VAL A 405 11.93 -34.68 -9.98
CA VAL A 405 12.59 -35.13 -8.75
C VAL A 405 13.26 -36.47 -8.97
N LYS A 406 12.58 -37.42 -9.56
CA LYS A 406 13.06 -38.79 -9.80
C LYS A 406 14.30 -38.83 -10.71
N HIS A 407 14.33 -37.91 -11.68
CA HIS A 407 15.48 -37.83 -12.62
C HIS A 407 16.57 -36.85 -12.14
N SER A 408 16.38 -36.14 -11.06
CA SER A 408 17.41 -35.23 -10.54
C SER A 408 18.53 -35.97 -9.83
N ILE A 409 19.74 -35.53 -10.08
CA ILE A 409 20.92 -36.00 -9.36
C ILE A 409 20.90 -35.56 -7.89
N GLY A 410 20.15 -34.46 -7.58
CA GLY A 410 20.05 -33.87 -6.26
C GLY A 410 19.50 -34.82 -5.19
N ILE A 411 18.70 -35.84 -5.58
CA ILE A 411 18.19 -36.87 -4.64
C ILE A 411 19.29 -37.65 -3.94
N VAL A 412 20.50 -37.73 -4.51
CA VAL A 412 21.65 -38.37 -3.88
C VAL A 412 21.97 -37.75 -2.51
N THR A 413 21.63 -36.51 -2.30
CA THR A 413 21.87 -35.81 -1.02
C THR A 413 21.11 -36.47 0.14
N ALA A 414 19.88 -37.00 -0.11
CA ALA A 414 19.14 -37.77 0.87
C ALA A 414 19.82 -39.07 1.29
N LEU A 415 20.70 -39.57 0.48
CA LEU A 415 21.46 -40.82 0.70
C LEU A 415 22.76 -40.61 1.47
N ASN A 416 23.26 -39.38 1.62
CA ASN A 416 24.51 -39.08 2.32
C ASN A 416 24.62 -39.71 3.71
N PRO A 417 23.56 -39.74 4.56
CA PRO A 417 23.64 -40.36 5.86
C PRO A 417 23.85 -41.88 5.83
N TYR A 418 23.46 -42.53 4.73
CA TYR A 418 23.46 -43.99 4.62
C TYR A 418 24.70 -44.53 3.90
N ILE A 419 25.11 -43.90 2.80
CA ILE A 419 26.24 -44.38 1.96
C ILE A 419 27.48 -43.50 2.08
N GLY A 420 27.42 -42.39 2.77
CA GLY A 420 28.47 -41.41 2.99
C GLY A 420 28.73 -40.48 1.80
N TYR A 421 29.19 -39.28 2.09
CA TYR A 421 29.40 -38.20 1.11
C TYR A 421 30.30 -38.62 -0.07
N LYS A 422 31.40 -39.39 0.20
CA LYS A 422 32.32 -39.82 -0.84
C LYS A 422 31.69 -40.79 -1.85
N THR A 423 30.83 -41.69 -1.37
CA THR A 423 30.08 -42.63 -2.22
C THR A 423 29.01 -41.87 -3.01
N SER A 424 28.26 -41.00 -2.35
CA SER A 424 27.27 -40.14 -2.99
C SER A 424 27.89 -39.30 -4.11
N THR A 425 29.10 -38.75 -3.92
CA THR A 425 29.82 -38.00 -4.96
C THR A 425 30.14 -38.86 -6.16
N LYS A 426 30.52 -40.13 -5.97
CA LYS A 426 30.76 -41.06 -7.07
C LYS A 426 29.50 -41.38 -7.86
N VAL A 427 28.41 -41.65 -7.15
CA VAL A 427 27.09 -41.92 -7.77
C VAL A 427 26.60 -40.71 -8.55
N ALA A 428 26.72 -39.49 -7.96
CA ALA A 428 26.32 -38.26 -8.65
C ALA A 428 27.15 -38.04 -9.94
N LYS A 429 28.45 -38.23 -9.89
CA LYS A 429 29.33 -38.11 -11.07
C LYS A 429 28.96 -39.11 -12.17
N GLU A 430 28.75 -40.38 -11.80
CA GLU A 430 28.37 -41.42 -12.75
C GLU A 430 27.00 -41.15 -13.36
N ALA A 431 26.02 -40.73 -12.55
CA ALA A 431 24.70 -40.33 -13.03
C ALA A 431 24.78 -39.18 -14.05
N LEU A 432 25.61 -38.16 -13.78
CA LEU A 432 25.83 -37.04 -14.69
C LEU A 432 26.46 -37.44 -16.01
N GLU A 433 27.49 -38.31 -15.96
CA GLU A 433 28.26 -38.78 -17.14
C GLU A 433 27.45 -39.76 -18.00
N THR A 434 26.61 -40.59 -17.39
CA THR A 434 25.90 -41.68 -18.08
C THR A 434 24.46 -41.40 -18.39
N GLY A 435 23.86 -40.38 -17.76
CA GLY A 435 22.42 -40.10 -17.83
C GLY A 435 21.55 -41.12 -17.09
N ARG A 436 22.12 -42.00 -16.28
CA ARG A 436 21.41 -43.04 -15.51
C ARG A 436 20.86 -42.48 -14.21
N SER A 437 19.80 -43.09 -13.71
CA SER A 437 19.17 -42.62 -12.47
C SER A 437 20.06 -42.93 -11.26
N VAL A 438 20.07 -42.07 -10.27
CA VAL A 438 20.71 -42.29 -8.96
C VAL A 438 20.19 -43.57 -8.30
N TYR A 439 18.91 -43.84 -8.41
CA TYR A 439 18.25 -45.01 -7.86
C TYR A 439 18.86 -46.32 -8.43
N ASP A 440 18.94 -46.43 -9.75
CA ASP A 440 19.50 -47.62 -10.43
C ASP A 440 20.94 -47.84 -10.10
N LEU A 441 21.76 -46.77 -10.09
CA LEU A 441 23.20 -46.86 -9.79
C LEU A 441 23.44 -47.31 -8.34
N VAL A 442 22.67 -46.85 -7.37
CA VAL A 442 22.80 -47.26 -5.97
C VAL A 442 22.49 -48.73 -5.78
N LEU A 443 21.47 -49.26 -6.47
CA LEU A 443 21.12 -50.68 -6.43
C LEU A 443 22.16 -51.56 -7.14
N GLU A 444 22.58 -51.15 -8.32
CA GLU A 444 23.56 -51.95 -9.13
C GLU A 444 24.90 -52.08 -8.43
N HIS A 445 25.37 -50.99 -7.80
CA HIS A 445 26.61 -51.01 -7.03
C HIS A 445 26.46 -51.64 -5.63
N GLY A 446 25.26 -52.03 -5.25
CA GLY A 446 24.98 -52.68 -3.95
C GLY A 446 25.21 -51.78 -2.75
N TYR A 447 25.11 -50.45 -2.92
CA TYR A 447 25.33 -49.51 -1.83
C TYR A 447 24.18 -49.51 -0.80
N MET A 448 22.97 -49.85 -1.22
CA MET A 448 21.78 -50.01 -0.36
C MET A 448 20.89 -51.14 -0.87
N THR A 449 20.12 -51.78 0.02
CA THR A 449 19.03 -52.68 -0.40
C THR A 449 17.87 -51.87 -0.98
N LYS A 450 17.06 -52.50 -1.81
CA LYS A 450 15.88 -51.83 -2.41
C LYS A 450 14.96 -51.24 -1.35
N GLU A 451 14.67 -52.00 -0.30
CA GLU A 451 13.75 -51.58 0.76
C GLU A 451 14.28 -50.34 1.49
N LYS A 452 15.56 -50.31 1.85
CA LYS A 452 16.17 -49.14 2.50
C LYS A 452 16.27 -47.93 1.56
N LEU A 453 16.50 -48.15 0.28
CA LEU A 453 16.56 -47.10 -0.73
C LEU A 453 15.17 -46.47 -0.95
N ASP A 454 14.13 -47.33 -1.07
CA ASP A 454 12.75 -46.87 -1.21
C ASP A 454 12.29 -46.04 0.03
N GLU A 455 12.70 -46.46 1.23
CA GLU A 455 12.41 -45.75 2.47
C GLU A 455 13.19 -44.41 2.57
N ALA A 456 14.47 -44.38 2.19
CA ALA A 456 15.28 -43.15 2.21
C ALA A 456 14.87 -42.13 1.15
N LEU A 457 14.30 -42.57 0.05
CA LEU A 457 13.76 -41.73 -1.03
C LEU A 457 12.24 -41.54 -0.97
N ASP A 458 11.60 -41.94 0.13
CA ASP A 458 10.18 -41.62 0.36
C ASP A 458 10.00 -40.09 0.41
N PRO A 459 8.99 -39.53 -0.26
CA PRO A 459 8.75 -38.10 -0.29
C PRO A 459 8.73 -37.44 1.10
N LYS A 460 8.18 -38.08 2.12
CA LYS A 460 8.17 -37.54 3.48
C LYS A 460 9.56 -37.51 4.10
N ALA A 461 10.36 -38.56 3.86
CA ALA A 461 11.74 -38.61 4.32
C ALA A 461 12.61 -37.52 3.68
N MET A 462 12.38 -37.23 2.40
CA MET A 462 13.17 -36.22 1.67
C MET A 462 12.79 -34.77 1.95
N THR A 463 11.58 -34.50 2.46
CA THR A 463 11.04 -33.14 2.59
C THR A 463 10.94 -32.60 4.02
N SER A 464 11.42 -33.38 4.99
CA SER A 464 11.45 -32.98 6.41
C SER A 464 12.66 -33.59 7.14
N SER A 465 13.03 -33.01 8.29
CA SER A 465 13.97 -33.67 9.18
C SER A 465 13.33 -34.92 9.80
N HIS A 466 14.07 -36.03 9.81
CA HIS A 466 13.59 -37.30 10.36
C HIS A 466 14.75 -38.07 11.02
N GLU A 467 14.42 -39.05 11.84
CA GLU A 467 15.42 -39.97 12.37
C GLU A 467 16.02 -40.82 11.26
N LEU A 468 17.33 -40.98 11.26
CA LEU A 468 18.00 -41.79 10.26
C LEU A 468 17.71 -43.27 10.50
N LEU A 469 17.41 -43.98 9.42
CA LEU A 469 17.30 -45.45 9.44
C LEU A 469 18.64 -46.07 9.90
N LYS A 470 18.58 -46.92 10.91
CA LYS A 470 19.75 -47.60 11.45
C LYS A 470 20.12 -48.83 10.63
#